data_f233bf49502c380079f0fe0f312a1046
#
_entry.id   f233bf49502c380079f0fe0f312a1046
#
_cell.length_a   1.000
_cell.length_b   1.000
_cell.length_c   1.000
_cell.angle_alpha   90.00
_cell.angle_beta   90.00
_cell.angle_gamma   90.00
#
_symmetry.space_group_name_H-M   'P 1'
#
loop_
_entity.id
_entity.type
_entity.pdbx_description
1 polymer ?
#
loop_
_entity_poly.entity_id
_entity_poly.type
_entity_poly.pdbx_seq_one_letter_code
_entity_poly.pdbx_strand_id
1 'polypeptide(L)'
;AKSILVKTYYELDDFDGLGYLLSSFRMSLRRDKKLSTYQHRLYSNLIKFTRLLMRVQLGESVSKAYIEEQFQRHPDVAGANWVREKLSDIN
;
A
#
# COMPACT_ATOMS: atom_id res chain seq x y z
N ALA A 1 4.63 14.20 2.88
CA ALA A 1 3.38 13.47 2.65
C ALA A 1 3.46 12.06 3.19
N LYS A 2 2.32 11.52 3.62
CA LYS A 2 2.27 10.18 4.23
C LYS A 2 2.67 9.07 3.29
N SER A 3 2.47 9.24 1.97
CA SER A 3 2.86 8.23 0.99
C SER A 3 4.37 7.99 0.95
N ILE A 4 5.17 9.02 1.17
CA ILE A 4 6.63 8.88 1.27
C ILE A 4 7.01 8.09 2.52
N LEU A 5 6.34 8.36 3.64
CA LEU A 5 6.56 7.64 4.90
C LEU A 5 6.20 6.16 4.77
N VAL A 6 5.13 5.84 4.06
CA VAL A 6 4.73 4.46 3.80
C VAL A 6 5.87 3.69 3.12
N LYS A 7 6.42 4.27 2.05
CA LYS A 7 7.53 3.67 1.32
C LYS A 7 8.76 3.53 2.21
N THR A 8 9.08 4.56 2.97
CA THR A 8 10.25 4.58 3.84
C THR A 8 10.19 3.47 4.89
N TYR A 9 9.07 3.36 5.59
CA TYR A 9 8.92 2.32 6.62
C TYR A 9 8.98 0.91 6.02
N TYR A 10 8.40 0.73 4.84
CA TYR A 10 8.47 -0.55 4.14
C TYR A 10 9.92 -0.92 3.80
N GLU A 11 10.67 0.03 3.25
CA GLU A 11 12.07 -0.20 2.84
C GLU A 11 12.98 -0.45 4.05
N LEU A 12 12.64 0.10 5.22
CA LEU A 12 13.39 -0.12 6.45
C LEU A 12 12.97 -1.40 7.20
N ASP A 13 12.04 -2.16 6.65
CA ASP A 13 11.47 -3.35 7.29
C ASP A 13 10.86 -3.06 8.68
N ASP A 14 10.47 -1.80 8.91
CA ASP A 14 9.77 -1.41 10.15
C ASP A 14 8.28 -1.68 9.98
N PHE A 15 7.89 -2.95 10.06
CA PHE A 15 6.52 -3.35 9.79
C PHE A 15 5.56 -3.03 10.94
N ASP A 16 6.04 -2.95 12.18
CA ASP A 16 5.20 -2.48 13.29
C ASP A 16 4.83 -1.00 13.10
N GLY A 17 5.84 -0.17 12.84
CA GLY A 17 5.61 1.25 12.55
C GLY A 17 4.76 1.45 11.30
N LEU A 18 5.00 0.63 10.28
CA LEU A 18 4.22 0.68 9.04
C LEU A 18 2.74 0.38 9.30
N GLY A 19 2.45 -0.63 10.11
CA GLY A 19 1.08 -0.97 10.45
C GLY A 19 0.34 0.19 11.11
N TYR A 20 0.98 0.85 12.07
CA TYR A 20 0.42 2.04 12.71
C TYR A 20 0.22 3.18 11.72
N LEU A 21 1.21 3.42 10.87
CA LEU A 21 1.13 4.48 9.86
C LEU A 21 -0.02 4.24 8.88
N LEU A 22 -0.18 3.01 8.40
CA LEU A 22 -1.25 2.67 7.47
C LEU A 22 -2.63 2.86 8.10
N SER A 23 -2.79 2.47 9.36
CA SER A 23 -4.05 2.68 10.07
C SER A 23 -4.35 4.16 10.27
N SER A 24 -3.35 4.94 10.66
CA SER A 24 -3.47 6.40 10.81
C SER A 24 -3.81 7.07 9.49
N PHE A 25 -3.13 6.67 8.42
CA PHE A 25 -3.37 7.20 7.08
C PHE A 25 -4.80 6.92 6.61
N ARG A 26 -5.27 5.68 6.83
CA ARG A 26 -6.64 5.30 6.48
C ARG A 26 -7.67 6.16 7.21
N MET A 27 -7.45 6.41 8.51
CA MET A 27 -8.34 7.28 9.29
C MET A 27 -8.32 8.71 8.78
N SER A 28 -7.15 9.23 8.44
CA SER A 28 -7.02 10.56 7.85
C SER A 28 -7.80 10.68 6.54
N LEU A 29 -7.74 9.66 5.69
CA LEU A 29 -8.47 9.64 4.42
C LEU A 29 -9.98 9.71 4.65
N ARG A 30 -10.48 8.99 5.64
CA ARG A 30 -11.92 8.99 5.97
C ARG A 30 -12.41 10.35 6.42
N ARG A 31 -11.54 11.12 7.10
CA ARG A 31 -11.88 12.44 7.67
C ARG A 31 -11.68 13.57 6.68
N ASP A 32 -10.84 13.37 5.67
CA ASP A 32 -10.49 14.43 4.73
C ASP A 32 -11.56 14.57 3.67
N LYS A 33 -12.35 15.63 3.78
CA LYS A 33 -13.44 15.93 2.85
C LYS A 33 -12.98 16.74 1.64
N LYS A 34 -11.71 17.17 1.61
CA LYS A 34 -11.15 17.97 0.52
C LYS A 34 -10.63 17.13 -0.62
N LEU A 35 -10.35 15.85 -0.37
CA LEU A 35 -9.86 14.94 -1.40
C LEU A 35 -10.97 14.60 -2.39
N SER A 36 -10.62 14.58 -3.67
CA SER A 36 -11.53 14.08 -4.70
C SER A 36 -11.72 12.56 -4.52
N THR A 37 -12.77 12.03 -5.12
CA THR A 37 -13.03 10.59 -5.13
C THR A 37 -11.85 9.83 -5.73
N TYR A 38 -11.25 10.37 -6.78
CA TYR A 38 -10.10 9.76 -7.45
C TYR A 38 -8.88 9.73 -6.53
N GLN A 39 -8.56 10.85 -5.87
CA GLN A 39 -7.44 10.91 -4.93
C GLN A 39 -7.64 9.94 -3.76
N HIS A 40 -8.86 9.87 -3.24
CA HIS A 40 -9.21 8.94 -2.17
C HIS A 40 -8.95 7.50 -2.61
N ARG A 41 -9.31 7.16 -3.84
CA ARG A 41 -9.07 5.83 -4.41
C ARG A 41 -7.58 5.52 -4.53
N LEU A 42 -6.79 6.48 -5.03
CA LEU A 42 -5.34 6.29 -5.17
C LEU A 42 -4.69 5.94 -3.85
N TYR A 43 -4.99 6.69 -2.81
CA TYR A 43 -4.36 6.48 -1.50
C TYR A 43 -4.91 5.25 -0.78
N SER A 44 -6.20 4.98 -0.91
CA SER A 44 -6.80 3.77 -0.32
C SER A 44 -6.18 2.51 -0.94
N ASN A 45 -5.94 2.53 -2.24
CA ASN A 45 -5.30 1.42 -2.92
C ASN A 45 -3.82 1.28 -2.53
N LEU A 46 -3.11 2.38 -2.34
CA LEU A 46 -1.74 2.32 -1.83
C LEU A 46 -1.70 1.60 -0.47
N ILE A 47 -2.60 1.95 0.43
CA ILE A 47 -2.70 1.30 1.74
C ILE A 47 -2.98 -0.19 1.57
N LYS A 48 -3.95 -0.54 0.74
CA LYS A 48 -4.32 -1.94 0.48
C LYS A 48 -3.14 -2.76 -0.03
N PHE A 49 -2.45 -2.26 -1.07
CA PHE A 49 -1.35 -3.01 -1.67
C PHE A 49 -0.13 -3.07 -0.76
N THR A 50 0.14 -2.01 0.00
CA THR A 50 1.23 -2.03 0.98
C THR A 50 0.97 -3.08 2.06
N ARG A 51 -0.27 -3.21 2.53
CA ARG A 51 -0.63 -4.26 3.49
C ARG A 51 -0.43 -5.66 2.92
N LEU A 52 -0.79 -5.87 1.66
CA LEU A 52 -0.60 -7.17 1.01
C LEU A 52 0.89 -7.49 0.87
N LEU A 53 1.69 -6.52 0.45
CA LEU A 53 3.14 -6.70 0.33
C LEU A 53 3.77 -7.00 1.69
N MET A 54 3.34 -6.28 2.72
CA MET A 54 3.82 -6.49 4.09
C MET A 54 3.52 -7.91 4.58
N ARG A 55 2.32 -8.43 4.27
CA ARG A 55 1.94 -9.79 4.67
C ARG A 55 2.84 -10.83 4.02
N VAL A 56 3.23 -10.61 2.76
CA VAL A 56 4.19 -11.50 2.10
C VAL A 56 5.53 -11.49 2.83
N GLN A 57 6.02 -10.31 3.20
CA GLN A 57 7.29 -10.18 3.91
C GLN A 57 7.25 -10.81 5.29
N LEU A 58 6.08 -10.85 5.91
CA LEU A 58 5.89 -11.50 7.22
C LEU A 58 5.65 -13.01 7.12
N GLY A 59 5.71 -13.57 5.91
CA GLY A 59 5.57 -15.00 5.70
C GLY A 59 4.14 -15.51 5.73
N GLU A 60 3.16 -14.64 5.59
CA GLU A 60 1.75 -15.04 5.55
C GLU A 60 1.39 -15.62 4.18
N SER A 61 0.28 -16.36 4.14
CA SER A 61 -0.18 -17.08 2.94
C SER A 61 -0.84 -16.13 1.94
N VAL A 62 -0.07 -15.22 1.37
CA VAL A 62 -0.52 -14.33 0.31
C VAL A 62 0.39 -14.56 -0.89
N SER A 63 -0.21 -14.94 -2.03
CA SER A 63 0.57 -15.23 -3.24
C SER A 63 0.84 -13.97 -4.04
N LYS A 64 1.98 -13.96 -4.72
CA LYS A 64 2.31 -12.89 -5.68
C LYS A 64 1.24 -12.79 -6.76
N ALA A 65 0.77 -13.94 -7.27
CA ALA A 65 -0.25 -13.98 -8.32
C ALA A 65 -1.54 -13.29 -7.89
N TYR A 66 -1.95 -13.47 -6.63
CA TYR A 66 -3.13 -12.81 -6.10
C TYR A 66 -2.96 -11.28 -6.11
N ILE A 67 -1.80 -10.80 -5.65
CA ILE A 67 -1.53 -9.35 -5.60
C ILE A 67 -1.50 -8.78 -7.02
N GLU A 68 -0.87 -9.47 -7.95
CA GLU A 68 -0.81 -9.05 -9.35
C GLU A 68 -2.21 -8.94 -9.97
N GLU A 69 -3.07 -9.92 -9.70
CA GLU A 69 -4.45 -9.90 -10.16
C GLU A 69 -5.21 -8.70 -9.58
N GLN A 70 -5.06 -8.46 -8.28
CA GLN A 70 -5.70 -7.31 -7.63
C GLN A 70 -5.19 -5.99 -8.22
N PHE A 71 -3.91 -5.90 -8.54
CA PHE A 71 -3.35 -4.70 -9.16
C PHE A 71 -3.92 -4.47 -10.55
N GLN A 72 -4.13 -5.53 -11.33
CA GLN A 72 -4.75 -5.39 -12.65
C GLN A 72 -6.20 -4.88 -12.56
N ARG A 73 -6.93 -5.31 -11.52
CA ARG A 73 -8.30 -4.86 -11.29
C ARG A 73 -8.39 -3.45 -10.72
N HIS A 74 -7.38 -3.02 -9.97
CA HIS A 74 -7.37 -1.74 -9.26
C HIS A 74 -6.05 -1.00 -9.53
N PRO A 75 -5.82 -0.56 -10.78
CA PRO A 75 -4.52 0.02 -11.16
C PRO A 75 -4.32 1.45 -10.67
N ASP A 76 -5.38 2.11 -10.19
CA ASP A 76 -5.32 3.49 -9.71
C ASP A 76 -4.73 3.52 -8.29
N VAL A 77 -3.41 3.54 -8.22
CA VAL A 77 -2.66 3.45 -6.97
C VAL A 77 -1.65 4.59 -6.91
N ALA A 78 -1.65 5.33 -5.80
CA ALA A 78 -0.61 6.32 -5.56
C ALA A 78 0.73 5.60 -5.46
N GLY A 79 1.72 6.03 -6.25
CA GLY A 79 3.01 5.36 -6.31
C GLY A 79 2.94 3.99 -6.98
N ALA A 80 2.12 3.84 -8.02
CA ALA A 80 1.94 2.57 -8.73
C ALA A 80 3.27 1.96 -9.17
N ASN A 81 4.24 2.78 -9.61
CA ASN A 81 5.55 2.28 -10.03
C ASN A 81 6.30 1.64 -8.87
N TRP A 82 6.18 2.20 -7.67
CA TRP A 82 6.80 1.61 -6.49
C TRP A 82 6.16 0.26 -6.15
N VAL A 83 4.83 0.16 -6.25
CA VAL A 83 4.14 -1.11 -6.01
C VAL A 83 4.59 -2.16 -7.02
N ARG A 84 4.71 -1.79 -8.30
CA ARG A 84 5.20 -2.70 -9.34
C ARG A 84 6.61 -3.19 -9.03
N GLU A 85 7.48 -2.28 -8.60
CA GLU A 85 8.85 -2.62 -8.22
C GLU A 85 8.87 -3.64 -7.08
N LYS A 86 8.06 -3.40 -6.03
CA LYS A 86 8.00 -4.32 -4.90
C LYS A 86 7.42 -5.67 -5.29
N LEU A 87 6.44 -5.70 -6.18
CA LEU A 87 5.90 -6.96 -6.71
C LEU A 87 6.98 -7.73 -7.47
N SER A 88 7.78 -7.05 -8.28
CA SER A 88 8.85 -7.71 -9.03
C SER A 88 9.92 -8.30 -8.13
N ASP A 89 10.10 -7.77 -6.92
CA ASP A 89 11.06 -8.27 -5.95
C ASP A 89 10.60 -9.56 -5.24
N ILE A 90 9.35 -9.92 -5.39
CA ILE A 90 8.80 -11.16 -4.81
C ILE A 90 9.10 -12.33 -5.74
N ASN A 91 9.65 -13.38 -5.18
CA ASN A 91 9.99 -14.60 -5.93
C ASN A 91 8.78 -15.50 -6.17
#